data_27c80f37b38b594d37ea15ddfd380e34
#
_entry.id   27c80f37b38b594d37ea15ddfd380e34
#
_cell.length_a   1.000
_cell.length_b   1.000
_cell.length_c   1.000
_cell.angle_alpha   90.00
_cell.angle_beta   90.00
_cell.angle_gamma   90.00
#
_symmetry.space_group_name_H-M   'P 1'
#
loop_
_entity.id
_entity.type
_entity.pdbx_description
1 polymer ?
#
loop_
_entity_poly.entity_id
_entity_poly.type
_entity_poly.pdbx_seq_one_letter_code
_entity_poly.pdbx_strand_id
1 'polypeptide(L)'
;GLGDVYKRQDNDPDEKNHKTPILGANDGASGVGALLEIARLVNQQQPELGIDIILLDAEDYGAPQFYTGKHKEEFWCLGSQYWARNPHVQGYNARFGILLDMVGGEGSVFMKEGYSEEFAPDINKKVWKAAKKAGYGKTFMDGNGGFVTDDHLFINRLARIKTIDIIPYNQEGDFTPTWHTVNDNMEHIDKNTLKAVGQTVLEVIYNEK
;
A
#
# COMPACT_ATOMS: atom_id res chain seq x y z
N GLY A 1 -0.85 -8.05 -3.57
CA GLY A 1 -0.89 -9.50 -3.53
C GLY A 1 -0.20 -10.17 -4.69
N LEU A 2 0.75 -11.05 -4.44
CA LEU A 2 1.28 -11.95 -5.44
C LEU A 2 0.16 -12.91 -5.88
N GLY A 3 -0.57 -12.52 -6.92
CA GLY A 3 -1.48 -13.39 -7.62
C GLY A 3 -2.84 -13.58 -6.95
N ASP A 4 -3.52 -12.52 -6.66
CA ASP A 4 -4.96 -12.62 -6.56
C ASP A 4 -5.50 -12.95 -7.96
N VAL A 5 -5.65 -14.26 -8.21
CA VAL A 5 -6.24 -14.81 -9.45
C VAL A 5 -7.65 -14.26 -9.69
N TYR A 6 -8.19 -13.51 -8.73
CA TYR A 6 -9.53 -12.97 -8.66
C TYR A 6 -9.58 -11.46 -8.45
N LYS A 7 -8.51 -10.70 -8.80
CA LYS A 7 -8.61 -9.25 -8.84
C LYS A 7 -9.78 -8.87 -9.72
N ARG A 8 -10.62 -7.99 -9.19
CA ARG A 8 -11.82 -7.55 -9.90
C ARG A 8 -11.42 -6.64 -11.06
N GLN A 9 -11.70 -7.09 -12.29
CA GLN A 9 -11.49 -6.30 -13.49
C GLN A 9 -12.74 -5.48 -13.87
N ASP A 10 -13.60 -5.22 -12.91
CA ASP A 10 -14.89 -4.55 -13.12
C ASP A 10 -14.73 -3.11 -13.62
N ASN A 11 -13.54 -2.52 -13.47
CA ASN A 11 -13.21 -1.18 -13.93
C ASN A 11 -12.65 -1.13 -15.35
N ASP A 12 -12.38 -2.28 -15.98
CA ASP A 12 -11.93 -2.28 -17.37
C ASP A 12 -13.05 -1.75 -18.27
N PRO A 13 -12.77 -0.77 -19.14
CA PRO A 13 -13.79 -0.19 -20.02
C PRO A 13 -14.34 -1.18 -21.06
N ASP A 14 -13.64 -2.27 -21.38
CA ASP A 14 -14.16 -3.36 -22.22
C ASP A 14 -14.64 -4.52 -21.33
N GLU A 15 -15.95 -4.73 -21.26
CA GLU A 15 -16.60 -5.80 -20.49
C GLU A 15 -16.03 -7.19 -20.78
N LYS A 16 -15.44 -7.42 -21.97
CA LYS A 16 -14.79 -8.69 -22.30
C LYS A 16 -13.60 -8.98 -21.41
N ASN A 17 -12.97 -7.93 -20.89
CA ASN A 17 -11.81 -8.01 -20.03
C ASN A 17 -12.17 -8.31 -18.56
N HIS A 18 -13.42 -8.15 -18.14
CA HIS A 18 -13.85 -8.35 -16.74
C HIS A 18 -13.56 -9.76 -16.18
N LYS A 19 -13.25 -10.72 -17.04
CA LYS A 19 -12.85 -12.08 -16.65
C LYS A 19 -11.42 -12.43 -17.08
N THR A 20 -10.69 -11.48 -17.64
CA THR A 20 -9.32 -11.67 -18.10
C THR A 20 -8.37 -11.48 -16.91
N PRO A 21 -7.47 -12.43 -16.60
CA PRO A 21 -6.47 -12.24 -15.55
C PRO A 21 -5.62 -11.00 -15.82
N ILE A 22 -5.40 -10.16 -14.80
CA ILE A 22 -4.52 -9.01 -14.88
C ILE A 22 -3.16 -9.32 -14.24
N LEU A 23 -2.13 -8.61 -14.66
CA LEU A 23 -0.77 -8.83 -14.14
C LEU A 23 -0.58 -8.24 -12.74
N GLY A 24 -1.34 -7.19 -12.39
CA GLY A 24 -1.20 -6.51 -11.11
C GLY A 24 0.19 -5.88 -10.94
N ALA A 25 0.75 -5.30 -12.02
CA ALA A 25 2.11 -4.79 -12.01
C ALA A 25 2.28 -3.61 -11.05
N ASN A 26 1.29 -2.73 -11.00
CA ASN A 26 1.23 -1.65 -10.03
C ASN A 26 0.49 -2.10 -8.76
N ASP A 27 -0.68 -2.67 -8.93
CA ASP A 27 -1.58 -3.10 -7.88
C ASP A 27 -1.17 -4.49 -7.37
N GLY A 28 -0.38 -4.44 -6.35
CA GLY A 28 0.34 -5.31 -5.49
C GLY A 28 1.80 -5.53 -5.84
N ALA A 29 2.19 -5.78 -7.10
CA ALA A 29 3.58 -6.14 -7.40
C ALA A 29 4.56 -4.97 -7.24
N SER A 30 4.14 -3.73 -7.43
CA SER A 30 4.99 -2.55 -7.24
C SER A 30 5.45 -2.40 -5.79
N GLY A 31 4.56 -2.59 -4.83
CA GLY A 31 4.87 -2.58 -3.40
C GLY A 31 5.87 -3.68 -3.03
N VAL A 32 5.62 -4.91 -3.50
CA VAL A 32 6.53 -6.05 -3.28
C VAL A 32 7.91 -5.77 -3.88
N GLY A 33 7.97 -5.26 -5.12
CA GLY A 33 9.24 -4.92 -5.78
C GLY A 33 10.03 -3.87 -5.01
N ALA A 34 9.35 -2.81 -4.52
CA ALA A 34 9.98 -1.80 -3.68
C ALA A 34 10.51 -2.38 -2.37
N LEU A 35 9.75 -3.24 -1.70
CA LEU A 35 10.16 -3.89 -0.45
C LEU A 35 11.36 -4.84 -0.64
N LEU A 36 11.41 -5.59 -1.75
CA LEU A 36 12.56 -6.44 -2.07
C LEU A 36 13.83 -5.63 -2.28
N GLU A 37 13.74 -4.49 -2.96
CA GLU A 37 14.89 -3.59 -3.14
C GLU A 37 15.32 -2.94 -1.82
N ILE A 38 14.37 -2.53 -0.97
CA ILE A 38 14.66 -2.05 0.38
C ILE A 38 15.37 -3.14 1.19
N ALA A 39 14.88 -4.38 1.16
CA ALA A 39 15.52 -5.51 1.84
C ALA A 39 16.95 -5.72 1.39
N ARG A 40 17.20 -5.66 0.07
CA ARG A 40 18.54 -5.76 -0.50
C ARG A 40 19.47 -4.67 0.02
N LEU A 41 19.01 -3.43 0.10
CA LEU A 41 19.78 -2.27 0.54
C LEU A 41 20.07 -2.30 2.05
N VAL A 42 19.07 -2.60 2.86
CA VAL A 42 19.26 -2.69 4.33
C VAL A 42 20.15 -3.86 4.72
N ASN A 43 20.20 -4.94 3.93
CA ASN A 43 21.16 -6.02 4.13
C ASN A 43 22.61 -5.59 3.82
N GLN A 44 22.81 -4.66 2.91
CA GLN A 44 24.14 -4.10 2.59
C GLN A 44 24.60 -3.06 3.63
N GLN A 45 23.66 -2.27 4.13
CA GLN A 45 23.92 -1.27 5.16
C GLN A 45 22.85 -1.38 6.23
N GLN A 46 23.16 -2.08 7.32
CA GLN A 46 22.21 -2.34 8.39
C GLN A 46 21.84 -1.05 9.12
N PRO A 47 20.53 -0.75 9.28
CA PRO A 47 20.06 0.35 10.12
C PRO A 47 20.18 -0.01 11.61
N GLU A 48 20.01 0.98 12.49
CA GLU A 48 20.06 0.77 13.95
C GLU A 48 18.79 0.12 14.53
N LEU A 49 17.78 -0.13 13.69
CA LEU A 49 16.49 -0.70 14.09
C LEU A 49 16.19 -2.01 13.33
N GLY A 50 15.36 -2.85 13.93
CA GLY A 50 14.80 -4.02 13.26
C GLY A 50 13.74 -3.62 12.22
N ILE A 51 13.73 -4.35 11.10
CA ILE A 51 12.75 -4.17 10.03
C ILE A 51 12.12 -5.52 9.74
N ASP A 52 10.80 -5.55 9.79
CA ASP A 52 10.01 -6.68 9.35
C ASP A 52 9.32 -6.32 8.04
N ILE A 53 9.44 -7.17 7.04
CA ILE A 53 8.72 -7.09 5.78
C ILE A 53 7.63 -8.15 5.81
N ILE A 54 6.39 -7.71 5.70
CA ILE A 54 5.21 -8.57 5.75
C ILE A 54 4.52 -8.48 4.41
N LEU A 55 4.35 -9.61 3.74
CA LEU A 55 3.57 -9.72 2.52
C LEU A 55 2.22 -10.32 2.88
N LEU A 56 1.17 -9.55 2.63
CA LEU A 56 -0.20 -9.91 2.95
C LEU A 56 -0.91 -10.37 1.68
N ASP A 57 -1.83 -11.32 1.81
CA ASP A 57 -2.63 -11.84 0.71
C ASP A 57 -4.12 -11.56 0.92
N ALA A 58 -4.92 -11.93 -0.09
CA ALA A 58 -6.37 -11.82 -0.05
C ALA A 58 -6.89 -10.41 0.34
N GLU A 59 -6.20 -9.35 -0.12
CA GLU A 59 -6.62 -7.97 0.08
C GLU A 59 -7.93 -7.72 -0.69
N ASP A 60 -7.97 -8.03 -1.99
CA ASP A 60 -9.07 -7.77 -2.93
C ASP A 60 -10.18 -8.85 -2.96
N TYR A 61 -10.30 -9.70 -1.95
CA TYR A 61 -11.26 -10.81 -1.98
C TYR A 61 -12.70 -10.33 -2.11
N GLY A 62 -13.09 -9.38 -1.27
CA GLY A 62 -14.40 -8.73 -1.29
C GLY A 62 -15.58 -9.64 -0.93
N ALA A 63 -16.72 -9.03 -0.71
CA ALA A 63 -17.94 -9.75 -0.36
C ALA A 63 -18.48 -10.56 -1.55
N PRO A 64 -18.95 -11.80 -1.33
CA PRO A 64 -19.63 -12.55 -2.39
C PRO A 64 -20.83 -11.79 -2.94
N GLN A 65 -21.10 -11.95 -4.25
CA GLN A 65 -22.18 -11.22 -4.95
C GLN A 65 -23.56 -11.41 -4.30
N PHE A 66 -23.80 -12.56 -3.69
CA PHE A 66 -25.08 -12.88 -3.00
C PHE A 66 -25.16 -12.32 -1.57
N TYR A 67 -24.08 -11.72 -1.05
CA TYR A 67 -24.04 -11.18 0.29
C TYR A 67 -24.78 -9.84 0.37
N THR A 68 -25.83 -9.79 1.18
CA THR A 68 -26.67 -8.59 1.38
C THR A 68 -26.49 -7.96 2.77
N GLY A 69 -25.55 -8.47 3.58
CA GLY A 69 -25.26 -7.98 4.92
C GLY A 69 -24.62 -6.60 4.95
N LYS A 70 -24.48 -6.03 6.15
CA LYS A 70 -24.03 -4.65 6.36
C LYS A 70 -22.51 -4.49 6.45
N HIS A 71 -21.78 -5.52 6.79
CA HIS A 71 -20.33 -5.45 7.06
C HIS A 71 -19.53 -6.00 5.89
N LYS A 72 -19.68 -5.37 4.71
CA LYS A 72 -18.96 -5.79 3.50
C LYS A 72 -17.45 -5.57 3.60
N GLU A 73 -17.02 -4.59 4.40
CA GLU A 73 -15.61 -4.30 4.65
C GLU A 73 -14.85 -5.47 5.30
N GLU A 74 -15.56 -6.36 6.03
CA GLU A 74 -14.93 -7.53 6.66
C GLU A 74 -14.44 -8.60 5.66
N PHE A 75 -14.82 -8.49 4.40
CA PHE A 75 -14.40 -9.40 3.32
C PHE A 75 -13.18 -8.91 2.54
N TRP A 76 -12.64 -7.73 2.90
CA TRP A 76 -11.44 -7.18 2.31
C TRP A 76 -10.25 -7.38 3.24
N CYS A 77 -9.04 -7.35 2.70
CA CYS A 77 -7.81 -7.36 3.48
C CYS A 77 -7.73 -8.54 4.47
N LEU A 78 -8.15 -9.73 4.04
CA LEU A 78 -8.28 -10.89 4.92
C LEU A 78 -6.93 -11.32 5.49
N GLY A 79 -5.84 -11.17 4.74
CA GLY A 79 -4.48 -11.45 5.19
C GLY A 79 -4.08 -10.59 6.38
N SER A 80 -4.27 -9.28 6.29
CA SER A 80 -3.97 -8.37 7.40
C SER A 80 -4.89 -8.56 8.60
N GLN A 81 -6.17 -8.84 8.36
CA GLN A 81 -7.09 -9.17 9.44
C GLN A 81 -6.66 -10.43 10.21
N TYR A 82 -6.21 -11.47 9.49
CA TYR A 82 -5.69 -12.69 10.08
C TYR A 82 -4.39 -12.43 10.84
N TRP A 83 -3.42 -11.77 10.19
CA TRP A 83 -2.12 -11.46 10.79
C TRP A 83 -2.26 -10.60 12.05
N ALA A 84 -3.11 -9.58 12.01
CA ALA A 84 -3.32 -8.69 13.15
C ALA A 84 -3.89 -9.40 14.39
N ARG A 85 -4.65 -10.48 14.19
CA ARG A 85 -5.16 -11.33 15.28
C ARG A 85 -4.20 -12.44 15.67
N ASN A 86 -3.33 -12.88 14.73
CA ASN A 86 -2.43 -14.02 14.88
C ASN A 86 -1.02 -13.63 14.41
N PRO A 87 -0.34 -12.68 15.07
CA PRO A 87 0.97 -12.27 14.63
C PRO A 87 1.98 -13.43 14.69
N HIS A 88 2.94 -13.41 13.78
CA HIS A 88 3.97 -14.45 13.64
C HIS A 88 4.89 -14.61 14.86
N VAL A 89 4.88 -13.61 15.77
CA VAL A 89 5.58 -13.64 17.05
C VAL A 89 4.59 -13.26 18.14
N GLN A 90 4.52 -14.04 19.21
CA GLN A 90 3.67 -13.73 20.36
C GLN A 90 4.09 -12.40 21.00
N GLY A 91 3.12 -11.52 21.23
CA GLY A 91 3.38 -10.18 21.77
C GLY A 91 4.09 -9.25 20.79
N TYR A 92 3.98 -9.52 19.48
CA TYR A 92 4.54 -8.67 18.43
C TYR A 92 4.12 -7.21 18.61
N ASN A 93 5.11 -6.33 18.58
CA ASN A 93 4.88 -4.89 18.68
C ASN A 93 5.89 -4.14 17.81
N ALA A 94 5.42 -3.45 16.79
CA ALA A 94 6.23 -2.57 15.98
C ALA A 94 6.02 -1.10 16.40
N ARG A 95 7.01 -0.26 16.19
CA ARG A 95 6.89 1.20 16.44
C ARG A 95 5.81 1.81 15.54
N PHE A 96 5.81 1.42 14.27
CA PHE A 96 4.82 1.79 13.25
C PHE A 96 4.97 0.89 12.01
N GLY A 97 3.98 0.95 11.13
CA GLY A 97 3.99 0.32 9.81
C GLY A 97 3.88 1.34 8.68
N ILE A 98 4.35 0.97 7.51
CA ILE A 98 4.16 1.68 6.25
C ILE A 98 3.69 0.65 5.23
N LEU A 99 2.44 0.77 4.78
CA LEU A 99 1.91 -0.01 3.66
C LEU A 99 2.34 0.64 2.35
N LEU A 100 2.67 -0.17 1.37
CA LEU A 100 3.01 0.26 0.01
C LEU A 100 2.04 -0.39 -0.96
N ASP A 101 1.04 0.36 -1.39
CA ASP A 101 0.10 -0.09 -2.41
C ASP A 101 0.10 0.81 -3.64
N MET A 102 0.11 0.20 -4.83
CA MET A 102 0.14 0.88 -6.13
C MET A 102 1.23 1.95 -6.26
N VAL A 103 2.43 1.69 -5.76
CA VAL A 103 3.52 2.66 -5.64
C VAL A 103 4.43 2.78 -6.87
N GLY A 104 4.06 2.16 -7.97
CA GLY A 104 4.87 2.11 -9.20
C GLY A 104 4.21 2.73 -10.43
N GLY A 105 2.97 3.17 -10.36
CA GLY A 105 2.24 3.68 -11.52
C GLY A 105 2.82 4.97 -12.09
N GLU A 106 2.77 5.10 -13.42
CA GLU A 106 3.17 6.31 -14.12
C GLU A 106 2.33 7.52 -13.67
N GLY A 107 2.97 8.63 -13.37
CA GLY A 107 2.29 9.87 -12.97
C GLY A 107 1.66 9.84 -11.57
N SER A 108 1.89 8.79 -10.78
CA SER A 108 1.34 8.69 -9.44
C SER A 108 1.79 9.83 -8.55
N VAL A 109 0.83 10.37 -7.81
CA VAL A 109 1.01 11.38 -6.78
C VAL A 109 0.37 10.86 -5.51
N PHE A 110 1.10 10.95 -4.41
CA PHE A 110 0.64 10.49 -3.10
C PHE A 110 0.18 11.65 -2.24
N MET A 111 -1.03 11.55 -1.72
CA MET A 111 -1.57 12.42 -0.68
C MET A 111 -1.72 11.63 0.62
N LYS A 112 -1.87 12.32 1.74
CA LYS A 112 -2.07 11.64 3.03
C LYS A 112 -3.45 11.01 3.04
N GLU A 113 -3.48 9.69 3.08
CA GLU A 113 -4.71 8.90 3.11
C GLU A 113 -5.47 9.13 4.43
N GLY A 114 -6.80 9.06 4.40
CA GLY A 114 -7.67 9.50 5.48
C GLY A 114 -7.54 8.70 6.78
N TYR A 115 -7.55 7.38 6.73
CA TYR A 115 -7.33 6.55 7.94
C TYR A 115 -5.90 6.64 8.45
N SER A 116 -4.92 6.83 7.57
CA SER A 116 -3.53 7.10 7.94
C SER A 116 -3.42 8.38 8.75
N GLU A 117 -4.15 9.45 8.36
CA GLU A 117 -4.21 10.69 9.15
C GLU A 117 -4.99 10.50 10.47
N GLU A 118 -6.03 9.67 10.50
CA GLU A 118 -6.80 9.41 11.71
C GLU A 118 -5.99 8.63 12.75
N PHE A 119 -5.33 7.54 12.34
CA PHE A 119 -4.66 6.62 13.26
C PHE A 119 -3.18 6.93 13.50
N ALA A 120 -2.48 7.50 12.52
CA ALA A 120 -1.03 7.66 12.51
C ALA A 120 -0.56 9.01 11.90
N PRO A 121 -1.12 10.16 12.29
CA PRO A 121 -0.77 11.46 11.70
C PRO A 121 0.70 11.85 11.90
N ASP A 122 1.31 11.40 12.99
CA ASP A 122 2.72 11.61 13.28
C ASP A 122 3.63 10.83 12.32
N ILE A 123 3.22 9.63 11.89
CA ILE A 123 3.95 8.82 10.92
C ILE A 123 3.78 9.41 9.51
N ASN A 124 2.57 9.80 9.10
CA ASN A 124 2.35 10.53 7.86
C ASN A 124 3.25 11.77 7.77
N LYS A 125 3.25 12.61 8.79
CA LYS A 125 4.12 13.79 8.86
C LYS A 125 5.61 13.43 8.72
N LYS A 126 6.04 12.34 9.36
CA LYS A 126 7.42 11.84 9.28
C LYS A 126 7.78 11.44 7.85
N VAL A 127 6.94 10.64 7.19
CA VAL A 127 7.18 10.13 5.83
C VAL A 127 7.15 11.26 4.80
N TRP A 128 6.17 12.17 4.84
CA TRP A 128 6.10 13.32 3.93
C TRP A 128 7.28 14.28 4.12
N LYS A 129 7.75 14.46 5.36
CA LYS A 129 8.97 15.22 5.64
C LYS A 129 10.21 14.54 5.04
N ALA A 130 10.32 13.21 5.14
CA ALA A 130 11.39 12.43 4.55
C ALA A 130 11.37 12.54 3.01
N ALA A 131 10.21 12.39 2.38
CA ALA A 131 10.03 12.56 0.95
C ALA A 131 10.48 13.95 0.48
N LYS A 132 10.07 15.00 1.17
CA LYS A 132 10.50 16.38 0.85
C LYS A 132 12.00 16.56 0.99
N LYS A 133 12.62 16.00 2.05
CA LYS A 133 14.07 16.04 2.26
C LYS A 133 14.82 15.31 1.16
N ALA A 134 14.29 14.17 0.68
CA ALA A 134 14.85 13.39 -0.43
C ALA A 134 14.59 14.02 -1.83
N GLY A 135 13.85 15.14 -1.91
CA GLY A 135 13.58 15.86 -3.16
C GLY A 135 12.28 15.45 -3.88
N TYR A 136 11.43 14.66 -3.24
CA TYR A 136 10.19 14.11 -3.82
C TYR A 136 8.91 14.83 -3.40
N GLY A 137 9.01 16.09 -2.99
CA GLY A 137 7.83 16.87 -2.56
C GLY A 137 6.77 17.13 -3.65
N LYS A 138 7.08 16.86 -4.92
CA LYS A 138 6.09 16.89 -6.01
C LYS A 138 5.35 15.57 -6.18
N THR A 139 5.97 14.47 -5.80
CA THR A 139 5.38 13.11 -5.81
C THR A 139 4.59 12.87 -4.51
N PHE A 140 5.09 13.36 -3.38
CA PHE A 140 4.41 13.34 -2.08
C PHE A 140 3.85 14.74 -1.79
N MET A 141 2.66 15.00 -2.31
CA MET A 141 2.02 16.31 -2.17
C MET A 141 1.48 16.54 -0.77
N ASP A 142 1.55 17.79 -0.32
CA ASP A 142 1.00 18.18 0.98
C ASP A 142 -0.50 18.44 0.82
N GLY A 143 -1.30 17.41 1.07
CA GLY A 143 -2.75 17.41 0.93
C GLY A 143 -3.35 16.18 1.57
N ASN A 144 -4.65 16.18 1.78
CA ASN A 144 -5.39 15.05 2.29
C ASN A 144 -6.00 14.30 1.09
N GLY A 145 -5.76 13.00 1.02
CA GLY A 145 -6.44 12.06 0.14
C GLY A 145 -7.82 11.66 0.69
N GLY A 146 -8.47 10.75 0.01
CA GLY A 146 -9.70 10.12 0.50
C GLY A 146 -9.44 9.06 1.57
N PHE A 147 -10.50 8.39 2.01
CA PHE A 147 -10.43 7.22 2.90
C PHE A 147 -10.43 5.94 2.07
N VAL A 148 -9.47 5.08 2.29
CA VAL A 148 -9.33 3.79 1.59
C VAL A 148 -9.42 2.66 2.58
N THR A 149 -10.27 1.66 2.30
CA THR A 149 -10.26 0.42 3.05
C THR A 149 -9.16 -0.46 2.51
N ASP A 150 -8.07 -0.58 3.27
CA ASP A 150 -6.88 -1.35 2.91
C ASP A 150 -6.25 -1.97 4.17
N ASP A 151 -5.22 -2.76 4.02
CA ASP A 151 -4.54 -3.54 5.06
C ASP A 151 -4.14 -2.69 6.28
N HIS A 152 -3.68 -1.45 6.06
CA HIS A 152 -3.30 -0.54 7.15
C HIS A 152 -4.45 -0.25 8.10
N LEU A 153 -5.69 -0.18 7.59
CA LEU A 153 -6.88 0.05 8.42
C LEU A 153 -7.06 -1.07 9.45
N PHE A 154 -6.96 -2.31 9.01
CA PHE A 154 -7.12 -3.47 9.89
C PHE A 154 -5.95 -3.65 10.84
N ILE A 155 -4.72 -3.35 10.41
CA ILE A 155 -3.54 -3.33 11.29
C ILE A 155 -3.71 -2.29 12.40
N ASN A 156 -4.15 -1.07 12.07
CA ASN A 156 -4.46 -0.04 13.05
C ASN A 156 -5.54 -0.48 14.04
N ARG A 157 -6.66 -1.00 13.55
CA ARG A 157 -7.83 -1.35 14.37
C ARG A 157 -7.60 -2.59 15.25
N LEU A 158 -6.95 -3.61 14.71
CA LEU A 158 -6.88 -4.92 15.34
C LEU A 158 -5.56 -5.16 16.07
N ALA A 159 -4.41 -4.85 15.44
CA ALA A 159 -3.10 -4.97 16.04
C ALA A 159 -2.70 -3.72 16.86
N ARG A 160 -3.40 -2.59 16.66
CA ARG A 160 -3.10 -1.30 17.31
C ARG A 160 -1.67 -0.80 17.03
N ILE A 161 -1.14 -1.14 15.87
CA ILE A 161 0.13 -0.65 15.37
C ILE A 161 -0.17 0.52 14.44
N LYS A 162 0.35 1.71 14.75
CA LYS A 162 0.22 2.90 13.90
C LYS A 162 0.76 2.62 12.51
N THR A 163 -0.11 2.49 11.54
CA THR A 163 0.27 2.15 10.16
C THR A 163 -0.33 3.15 9.20
N ILE A 164 0.49 3.65 8.29
CA ILE A 164 0.06 4.50 7.19
C ILE A 164 0.07 3.74 5.89
N ASP A 165 -0.65 4.25 4.92
CA ASP A 165 -0.66 3.78 3.56
C ASP A 165 -0.07 4.83 2.61
N ILE A 166 0.86 4.41 1.77
CA ILE A 166 1.35 5.17 0.63
C ILE A 166 0.64 4.62 -0.61
N ILE A 167 -0.44 5.28 -0.99
CA ILE A 167 -1.33 4.90 -2.08
C ILE A 167 -1.69 6.12 -2.93
N PRO A 168 -1.75 6.00 -4.28
CA PRO A 168 -2.13 7.11 -5.15
C PRO A 168 -3.67 7.26 -5.25
N TYR A 169 -4.29 7.73 -4.18
CA TYR A 169 -5.73 7.93 -4.08
C TYR A 169 -6.04 9.40 -3.87
N ASN A 170 -6.87 9.97 -4.72
CA ASN A 170 -7.22 11.39 -4.67
C ASN A 170 -8.48 11.69 -3.84
N GLN A 171 -8.79 12.98 -3.65
CA GLN A 171 -9.96 13.39 -2.87
C GLN A 171 -11.29 13.08 -3.55
N GLU A 172 -11.28 12.94 -4.86
CA GLU A 172 -12.45 12.58 -5.68
C GLU A 172 -12.82 11.10 -5.55
N GLY A 173 -11.94 10.30 -4.96
CA GLY A 173 -12.16 8.87 -4.76
C GLY A 173 -11.68 8.01 -5.92
N ASP A 174 -10.72 8.54 -6.70
CA ASP A 174 -10.19 7.84 -7.86
C ASP A 174 -8.79 7.28 -7.57
N PHE A 175 -8.54 6.08 -8.07
CA PHE A 175 -7.23 5.47 -8.19
C PHE A 175 -6.58 5.79 -9.54
N THR A 176 -5.44 5.17 -9.83
CA THR A 176 -4.80 5.29 -11.14
C THR A 176 -5.69 4.72 -12.24
N PRO A 177 -5.65 5.26 -13.48
CA PRO A 177 -6.51 4.78 -14.57
C PRO A 177 -6.33 3.31 -14.95
N THR A 178 -5.23 2.69 -14.55
CA THR A 178 -4.92 1.28 -14.81
C THR A 178 -5.47 0.34 -13.74
N TRP A 179 -5.95 0.90 -12.61
CA TRP A 179 -6.44 0.13 -11.48
C TRP A 179 -7.58 -0.80 -11.90
N HIS A 180 -7.45 -2.08 -11.57
CA HIS A 180 -8.42 -3.15 -11.88
C HIS A 180 -8.74 -3.25 -13.40
N THR A 181 -7.74 -3.04 -14.25
CA THR A 181 -7.85 -3.20 -15.70
C THR A 181 -6.74 -4.09 -16.25
N VAL A 182 -6.89 -4.60 -17.49
CA VAL A 182 -5.80 -5.33 -18.19
C VAL A 182 -4.57 -4.46 -18.47
N ASN A 183 -4.70 -3.14 -18.31
CA ASN A 183 -3.60 -2.19 -18.46
C ASN A 183 -2.72 -2.07 -17.22
N ASP A 184 -3.07 -2.73 -16.12
CA ASP A 184 -2.13 -2.84 -14.98
C ASP A 184 -1.01 -3.84 -15.31
N ASN A 185 -0.08 -3.39 -16.13
CA ASN A 185 1.04 -4.15 -16.65
C ASN A 185 2.35 -3.34 -16.60
N MET A 186 3.47 -3.96 -16.98
CA MET A 186 4.81 -3.38 -16.89
C MET A 186 5.01 -2.12 -17.76
N GLU A 187 4.18 -1.89 -18.78
CA GLU A 187 4.29 -0.72 -19.66
C GLU A 187 3.90 0.57 -18.93
N HIS A 188 3.07 0.47 -17.89
CA HIS A 188 2.60 1.58 -17.07
C HIS A 188 3.36 1.72 -15.74
N ILE A 189 4.47 1.01 -15.58
CA ILE A 189 5.34 1.17 -14.40
C ILE A 189 6.41 2.22 -14.66
N ASP A 190 6.43 3.23 -13.79
CA ASP A 190 7.47 4.27 -13.79
C ASP A 190 8.52 3.98 -12.69
N LYS A 191 9.75 3.75 -13.13
CA LYS A 191 10.89 3.54 -12.23
C LYS A 191 11.18 4.76 -11.35
N ASN A 192 10.82 5.98 -11.78
CA ASN A 192 11.02 7.18 -10.96
C ASN A 192 10.03 7.23 -9.81
N THR A 193 8.79 6.78 -10.02
CA THR A 193 7.79 6.63 -8.95
C THR A 193 8.27 5.61 -7.92
N LEU A 194 8.66 4.40 -8.35
CA LEU A 194 9.23 3.37 -7.46
C LEU A 194 10.45 3.90 -6.70
N LYS A 195 11.34 4.62 -7.38
CA LYS A 195 12.52 5.23 -6.76
C LYS A 195 12.14 6.27 -5.71
N ALA A 196 11.16 7.12 -6.00
CA ALA A 196 10.70 8.16 -5.07
C ALA A 196 10.18 7.53 -3.77
N VAL A 197 9.36 6.48 -3.89
CA VAL A 197 8.83 5.75 -2.73
C VAL A 197 9.94 5.02 -1.98
N GLY A 198 10.75 4.22 -2.66
CA GLY A 198 11.83 3.45 -2.04
C GLY A 198 12.83 4.36 -1.30
N GLN A 199 13.26 5.46 -1.90
CA GLN A 199 14.18 6.42 -1.25
C GLN A 199 13.52 7.14 -0.08
N THR A 200 12.23 7.45 -0.15
CA THR A 200 11.49 8.04 0.97
C THR A 200 11.44 7.09 2.16
N VAL A 201 11.12 5.82 1.93
CA VAL A 201 11.08 4.80 3.00
C VAL A 201 12.47 4.58 3.59
N LEU A 202 13.52 4.50 2.76
CA LEU A 202 14.91 4.38 3.24
C LEU A 202 15.33 5.61 4.06
N GLU A 203 14.94 6.82 3.67
CA GLU A 203 15.21 8.03 4.45
C GLU A 203 14.54 7.97 5.83
N VAL A 204 13.33 7.40 5.92
CA VAL A 204 12.67 7.13 7.22
C VAL A 204 13.47 6.09 8.01
N ILE A 205 13.79 4.95 7.42
CA ILE A 205 14.49 3.84 8.07
C ILE A 205 15.82 4.29 8.69
N TYR A 206 16.65 4.99 7.92
CA TYR A 206 18.00 5.38 8.37
C TYR A 206 18.03 6.61 9.29
N ASN A 207 16.92 7.33 9.44
CA ASN A 207 16.80 8.46 10.37
C ASN A 207 15.89 8.17 11.58
N GLU A 208 15.32 6.98 11.67
CA GLU A 208 14.56 6.53 12.84
C GLU A 208 15.54 6.16 13.97
N LYS A 209 15.27 6.69 15.19
CA LYS A 209 16.12 6.50 16.37
C LYS A 209 15.37 5.76 17.47
#